data_b8f968f75737e49811aaef154a0fe4c5
#
_entry.id   b8f968f75737e49811aaef154a0fe4c5
#
_cell.length_a   1.000
_cell.length_b   1.000
_cell.length_c   1.000
_cell.angle_alpha   90.00
_cell.angle_beta   90.00
_cell.angle_gamma   90.00
#
_symmetry.space_group_name_H-M   'P 1'
#
loop_
_entity.id
_entity.type
_entity.pdbx_description
1 polymer ?
#
loop_
_entity_poly.entity_id
_entity_poly.type
_entity_poly.pdbx_seq_one_letter_code
_entity_poly.pdbx_strand_id
1 'polypeptide(L)'
;MIRCSAFLLSFAFTLGLGGAATAAAADPTEAVRAVAEGWYQAAVRQDREALNKYLADDLSYCHAGGKVQTKAEYIASVMAGPPHYESMTYDGMHISIYGKTAVLTSFADIKLVNTPQFRVRTLHVYVENGGQWQLVAHESTRVGK
;
A
#
# COMPACT_ATOMS: atom_id res chain seq x y z
N MET A 1 -83.22 -3.29 -10.10
CA MET A 1 -82.22 -3.05 -11.17
C MET A 1 -81.05 -2.36 -10.55
N ILE A 2 -79.99 -3.10 -10.25
CA ILE A 2 -78.80 -2.61 -9.60
C ILE A 2 -77.67 -2.73 -10.63
N ARG A 3 -77.05 -1.59 -11.05
CA ARG A 3 -75.95 -1.53 -11.97
C ARG A 3 -74.66 -1.56 -11.16
N CYS A 4 -73.88 -2.64 -11.26
CA CYS A 4 -72.49 -2.71 -10.79
C CYS A 4 -71.58 -2.07 -11.81
N SER A 5 -70.90 -0.98 -11.45
CA SER A 5 -69.81 -0.41 -12.21
C SER A 5 -68.48 -1.00 -11.68
N ALA A 6 -67.81 -1.73 -12.55
CA ALA A 6 -66.45 -2.26 -12.26
C ALA A 6 -65.44 -1.15 -12.51
N PHE A 7 -64.66 -0.80 -11.47
CA PHE A 7 -63.50 0.10 -11.56
C PHE A 7 -62.25 -0.75 -11.86
N LEU A 8 -61.71 -0.59 -13.07
CA LEU A 8 -60.39 -1.17 -13.43
C LEU A 8 -59.26 -0.26 -12.93
N LEU A 9 -58.56 -0.70 -11.91
CA LEU A 9 -57.33 -0.05 -11.46
C LEU A 9 -56.16 -0.55 -12.32
N SER A 10 -55.66 0.31 -13.22
CA SER A 10 -54.41 0.04 -13.97
C SER A 10 -53.21 0.35 -13.08
N PHE A 11 -52.45 -0.71 -12.72
CA PHE A 11 -51.22 -0.61 -11.97
C PHE A 11 -50.06 -0.43 -12.98
N ALA A 12 -49.54 0.79 -13.11
CA ALA A 12 -48.36 1.07 -13.92
C ALA A 12 -47.14 0.66 -13.15
N PHE A 13 -46.48 -0.44 -13.60
CA PHE A 13 -45.21 -0.93 -13.06
C PHE A 13 -44.08 -0.14 -13.74
N THR A 14 -43.52 0.85 -13.05
CA THR A 14 -42.34 1.58 -13.51
C THR A 14 -41.10 0.77 -13.20
N LEU A 15 -40.47 0.13 -14.23
CA LEU A 15 -39.13 -0.46 -14.14
C LEU A 15 -38.15 0.69 -13.95
N GLY A 16 -37.66 0.87 -12.73
CA GLY A 16 -36.52 1.71 -12.45
C GLY A 16 -35.22 1.02 -12.96
N LEU A 17 -34.60 1.53 -14.05
CA LEU A 17 -33.25 1.16 -14.42
C LEU A 17 -32.31 1.68 -13.31
N GLY A 18 -31.95 0.81 -12.38
CA GLY A 18 -30.88 1.04 -11.45
C GLY A 18 -29.54 1.00 -12.23
N GLY A 19 -29.02 2.17 -12.59
CA GLY A 19 -27.66 2.28 -13.13
C GLY A 19 -26.66 1.81 -12.07
N ALA A 20 -26.05 0.64 -12.29
CA ALA A 20 -24.91 0.23 -11.52
C ALA A 20 -23.77 1.22 -11.81
N ALA A 21 -23.48 2.11 -10.85
CA ALA A 21 -22.28 2.92 -10.88
C ALA A 21 -21.08 1.97 -10.81
N THR A 22 -20.41 1.75 -11.93
CA THR A 22 -19.10 1.09 -11.94
C THR A 22 -18.17 2.00 -11.16
N ALA A 23 -17.77 1.59 -9.95
CA ALA A 23 -16.69 2.25 -9.24
C ALA A 23 -15.46 2.21 -10.17
N ALA A 24 -14.97 3.39 -10.53
CA ALA A 24 -13.73 3.49 -11.31
C ALA A 24 -12.64 2.76 -10.52
N ALA A 25 -11.96 1.79 -11.15
CA ALA A 25 -10.83 1.11 -10.55
C ALA A 25 -9.80 2.18 -10.17
N ALA A 26 -9.32 2.14 -8.91
CA ALA A 26 -8.31 3.08 -8.46
C ALA A 26 -7.07 2.98 -9.38
N ASP A 27 -6.45 4.12 -9.67
CA ASP A 27 -5.21 4.15 -10.45
C ASP A 27 -4.16 3.27 -9.72
N PRO A 28 -3.61 2.24 -10.36
CA PRO A 28 -2.65 1.34 -9.74
C PRO A 28 -1.39 2.09 -9.27
N THR A 29 -0.99 3.18 -9.92
CA THR A 29 0.13 4.03 -9.50
C THR A 29 -0.15 4.67 -8.14
N GLU A 30 -1.34 5.23 -7.96
CA GLU A 30 -1.74 5.84 -6.69
C GLU A 30 -1.96 4.78 -5.60
N ALA A 31 -2.45 3.61 -5.96
CA ALA A 31 -2.58 2.49 -5.02
C ALA A 31 -1.22 2.03 -4.49
N VAL A 32 -0.22 1.88 -5.37
CA VAL A 32 1.17 1.54 -4.97
C VAL A 32 1.79 2.65 -4.13
N ARG A 33 1.59 3.92 -4.50
CA ARG A 33 2.04 5.08 -3.71
C ARG A 33 1.49 5.02 -2.30
N ALA A 34 0.18 4.83 -2.15
CA ALA A 34 -0.48 4.77 -0.85
C ALA A 34 0.06 3.61 0.01
N VAL A 35 0.37 2.45 -0.58
CA VAL A 35 0.99 1.32 0.12
C VAL A 35 2.40 1.66 0.57
N ALA A 36 3.21 2.29 -0.27
CA ALA A 36 4.56 2.72 0.08
C ALA A 36 4.55 3.71 1.25
N GLU A 37 3.71 4.73 1.17
CA GLU A 37 3.54 5.72 2.22
C GLU A 37 3.02 5.10 3.52
N GLY A 38 2.01 4.23 3.40
CA GLY A 38 1.44 3.51 4.55
C GLY A 38 2.45 2.63 5.25
N TRP A 39 3.28 1.90 4.50
CA TRP A 39 4.35 1.07 5.06
C TRP A 39 5.39 1.91 5.81
N TYR A 40 5.88 3.02 5.23
CA TYR A 40 6.83 3.91 5.91
C TYR A 40 6.27 4.43 7.23
N GLN A 41 5.03 4.90 7.21
CA GLN A 41 4.36 5.39 8.41
C GLN A 41 4.14 4.28 9.46
N ALA A 42 3.81 3.08 9.02
CA ALA A 42 3.66 1.92 9.90
C ALA A 42 4.99 1.54 10.58
N ALA A 43 6.10 1.62 9.84
CA ALA A 43 7.43 1.36 10.39
C ALA A 43 7.82 2.41 11.45
N VAL A 44 7.56 3.67 11.20
CA VAL A 44 7.83 4.78 12.16
C VAL A 44 6.97 4.63 13.42
N ARG A 45 5.69 4.30 13.26
CA ARG A 45 4.76 4.13 14.39
C ARG A 45 4.85 2.77 15.08
N GLN A 46 5.69 1.86 14.58
CA GLN A 46 5.78 0.48 15.04
C GLN A 46 4.41 -0.25 15.01
N ASP A 47 3.63 0.01 13.94
CA ASP A 47 2.32 -0.57 13.73
C ASP A 47 2.44 -1.95 13.06
N ARG A 48 2.43 -3.01 13.90
CA ARG A 48 2.57 -4.41 13.46
C ARG A 48 1.45 -4.83 12.50
N GLU A 49 0.22 -4.41 12.75
CA GLU A 49 -0.93 -4.80 11.93
C GLU A 49 -0.82 -4.22 10.52
N ALA A 50 -0.54 -2.92 10.44
CA ALA A 50 -0.32 -2.24 9.17
C ALA A 50 0.89 -2.81 8.41
N LEU A 51 2.00 -3.13 9.11
CA LEU A 51 3.16 -3.79 8.49
C LEU A 51 2.77 -5.15 7.90
N ASN A 52 2.00 -5.97 8.61
CA ASN A 52 1.53 -7.26 8.09
C ASN A 52 0.67 -7.10 6.83
N LYS A 53 -0.12 -6.04 6.75
CA LYS A 53 -0.97 -5.73 5.59
C LYS A 53 -0.15 -5.32 4.36
N TYR A 54 0.85 -4.46 4.53
CA TYR A 54 1.61 -3.88 3.42
C TYR A 54 2.75 -4.76 2.91
N LEU A 55 3.24 -5.71 3.71
CA LEU A 55 4.35 -6.58 3.37
C LEU A 55 3.85 -7.96 2.91
N ALA A 56 4.36 -8.46 1.79
CA ALA A 56 4.08 -9.81 1.30
C ALA A 56 4.74 -10.87 2.20
N ASP A 57 4.17 -12.08 2.26
CA ASP A 57 4.69 -13.15 3.12
C ASP A 57 6.07 -13.65 2.70
N ASP A 58 6.37 -13.57 1.41
CA ASP A 58 7.66 -13.90 0.78
C ASP A 58 8.61 -12.70 0.64
N LEU A 59 8.42 -11.64 1.42
CA LEU A 59 9.25 -10.43 1.40
C LEU A 59 10.74 -10.75 1.52
N SER A 60 11.53 -10.16 0.62
CA SER A 60 12.98 -10.02 0.73
C SER A 60 13.34 -8.55 1.01
N TYR A 61 13.80 -8.26 2.21
CA TYR A 61 14.14 -6.90 2.63
C TYR A 61 15.65 -6.75 2.82
N CYS A 62 16.33 -6.08 1.88
CA CYS A 62 17.76 -5.80 1.96
C CYS A 62 18.03 -4.37 2.45
N HIS A 63 18.72 -4.28 3.56
CA HIS A 63 19.17 -3.01 4.13
C HIS A 63 20.38 -2.44 3.39
N ALA A 64 20.61 -1.14 3.49
CA ALA A 64 21.76 -0.44 2.90
C ALA A 64 23.15 -0.97 3.34
N GLY A 65 23.21 -1.78 4.37
CA GLY A 65 24.41 -2.48 4.84
C GLY A 65 24.49 -3.95 4.38
N GLY A 66 23.60 -4.38 3.48
CA GLY A 66 23.60 -5.74 2.93
C GLY A 66 22.90 -6.80 3.79
N LYS A 67 22.39 -6.45 4.99
CA LYS A 67 21.59 -7.39 5.78
C LYS A 67 20.26 -7.65 5.09
N VAL A 68 19.94 -8.92 4.85
CA VAL A 68 18.64 -9.34 4.30
C VAL A 68 17.76 -9.89 5.42
N GLN A 69 16.46 -9.57 5.37
CA GLN A 69 15.46 -10.02 6.32
C GLN A 69 14.21 -10.50 5.59
N THR A 70 13.58 -11.53 6.12
CA THR A 70 12.22 -11.93 5.81
C THR A 70 11.21 -10.94 6.42
N LYS A 71 9.94 -11.04 6.03
CA LYS A 71 8.84 -10.25 6.64
C LYS A 71 8.82 -10.37 8.17
N ALA A 72 8.90 -11.59 8.68
CA ALA A 72 8.85 -11.83 10.12
C ALA A 72 10.02 -11.19 10.86
N GLU A 73 11.24 -11.32 10.32
CA GLU A 73 12.45 -10.73 10.89
C GLU A 73 12.44 -9.20 10.80
N TYR A 74 11.96 -8.63 9.67
CA TYR A 74 11.84 -7.19 9.52
C TYR A 74 10.86 -6.62 10.54
N ILE A 75 9.64 -7.18 10.64
CA ILE A 75 8.64 -6.74 11.63
C ILE A 75 9.19 -6.89 13.04
N ALA A 76 9.83 -8.02 13.36
CA ALA A 76 10.44 -8.21 14.68
C ALA A 76 11.49 -7.13 14.98
N SER A 77 12.33 -6.78 13.99
CA SER A 77 13.35 -5.73 14.16
C SER A 77 12.76 -4.34 14.37
N VAL A 78 11.66 -4.02 13.67
CA VAL A 78 10.94 -2.75 13.87
C VAL A 78 10.32 -2.68 15.26
N MET A 79 9.83 -3.80 15.80
CA MET A 79 9.19 -3.87 17.12
C MET A 79 10.17 -3.96 18.30
N ALA A 80 11.44 -4.33 18.06
CA ALA A 80 12.39 -4.70 19.12
C ALA A 80 12.96 -3.54 19.95
N GLY A 81 12.57 -2.30 19.68
CA GLY A 81 13.12 -1.13 20.37
C GLY A 81 14.35 -0.53 19.64
N PRO A 82 15.17 0.30 20.34
CA PRO A 82 16.25 1.04 19.69
C PRO A 82 17.30 0.14 19.00
N PRO A 83 17.83 0.56 17.84
CA PRO A 83 17.45 1.76 17.10
C PRO A 83 16.19 1.54 16.24
N HIS A 84 15.13 2.28 16.50
CA HIS A 84 13.92 2.32 15.67
C HIS A 84 13.83 3.62 14.86
N TYR A 85 12.95 3.66 13.88
CA TYR A 85 12.75 4.85 13.06
C TYR A 85 12.15 6.00 13.87
N GLU A 86 12.86 7.14 13.92
CA GLU A 86 12.34 8.40 14.43
C GLU A 86 11.56 9.13 13.33
N SER A 87 12.10 9.14 12.12
CA SER A 87 11.41 9.63 10.93
C SER A 87 11.93 8.93 9.67
N MET A 88 11.07 8.89 8.68
CA MET A 88 11.38 8.43 7.33
C MET A 88 10.60 9.30 6.35
N THR A 89 11.33 10.03 5.52
CA THR A 89 10.77 10.85 4.43
C THR A 89 11.40 10.43 3.11
N TYR A 90 10.69 10.63 2.02
CA TYR A 90 11.19 10.25 0.70
C TYR A 90 10.82 11.31 -0.33
N ASP A 91 11.61 11.36 -1.39
CA ASP A 91 11.41 12.21 -2.55
C ASP A 91 11.76 11.47 -3.86
N GLY A 92 11.47 12.11 -4.99
CA GLY A 92 11.81 11.55 -6.31
C GLY A 92 11.17 10.19 -6.58
N MET A 93 9.98 9.93 -6.01
CA MET A 93 9.27 8.68 -6.21
C MET A 93 8.83 8.52 -7.66
N HIS A 94 9.35 7.48 -8.31
CA HIS A 94 8.97 7.07 -9.65
C HIS A 94 8.41 5.65 -9.62
N ILE A 95 7.20 5.47 -10.15
CA ILE A 95 6.46 4.20 -10.14
C ILE A 95 6.19 3.77 -11.57
N SER A 96 6.54 2.53 -11.90
CA SER A 96 6.23 1.88 -13.18
C SER A 96 5.39 0.64 -12.94
N ILE A 97 4.27 0.50 -13.66
CA ILE A 97 3.33 -0.61 -13.53
C ILE A 97 3.54 -1.60 -14.67
N TYR A 98 3.65 -2.88 -14.34
CA TYR A 98 3.80 -4.02 -15.26
C TYR A 98 2.76 -5.09 -14.93
N GLY A 99 1.52 -4.88 -15.37
CA GLY A 99 0.39 -5.74 -15.02
C GLY A 99 0.13 -5.73 -13.51
N LYS A 100 0.33 -6.87 -12.85
CA LYS A 100 0.20 -7.03 -11.39
C LYS A 100 1.49 -6.80 -10.61
N THR A 101 2.51 -6.25 -11.26
CA THR A 101 3.79 -5.90 -10.62
C THR A 101 4.04 -4.42 -10.79
N ALA A 102 4.55 -3.79 -9.75
CA ALA A 102 5.02 -2.41 -9.79
C ALA A 102 6.46 -2.32 -9.31
N VAL A 103 7.24 -1.46 -9.97
CA VAL A 103 8.59 -1.11 -9.55
C VAL A 103 8.58 0.35 -9.13
N LEU A 104 9.04 0.61 -7.91
CA LEU A 104 9.16 1.96 -7.37
C LEU A 104 10.63 2.25 -7.07
N THR A 105 11.12 3.40 -7.51
CA THR A 105 12.40 3.94 -7.08
C THR A 105 12.20 5.29 -6.40
N SER A 106 12.98 5.56 -5.36
CA SER A 106 12.95 6.85 -4.66
C SER A 106 14.27 7.12 -3.94
N PHE A 107 14.38 8.29 -3.36
CA PHE A 107 15.34 8.56 -2.29
C PHE A 107 14.60 8.61 -0.96
N ALA A 108 15.23 8.16 0.11
CA ALA A 108 14.69 8.27 1.45
C ALA A 108 15.72 8.88 2.40
N ASP A 109 15.27 9.84 3.20
CA ASP A 109 16.01 10.38 4.33
C ASP A 109 15.52 9.67 5.59
N ILE A 110 16.43 8.94 6.23
CA ILE A 110 16.12 8.06 7.37
C ILE A 110 16.82 8.61 8.61
N LYS A 111 16.03 8.80 9.66
CA LYS A 111 16.51 9.11 10.99
C LYS A 111 16.14 7.97 11.93
N LEU A 112 17.14 7.34 12.51
CA LEU A 112 16.95 6.39 13.60
C LEU A 112 17.22 7.09 14.93
N VAL A 113 16.59 6.63 15.99
CA VAL A 113 16.81 7.17 17.34
C VAL A 113 18.30 7.08 17.71
N ASN A 114 18.84 8.18 18.21
CA ASN A 114 20.25 8.31 18.63
C ASN A 114 21.30 8.10 17.52
N THR A 115 20.92 8.25 16.25
CA THR A 115 21.88 8.18 15.13
C THR A 115 21.83 9.43 14.26
N PRO A 116 22.88 9.78 13.52
CA PRO A 116 22.78 10.80 12.47
C PRO A 116 21.79 10.37 11.38
N GLN A 117 21.08 11.35 10.80
CA GLN A 117 20.27 11.12 9.62
C GLN A 117 21.15 10.68 8.44
N PHE A 118 20.63 9.79 7.63
CA PHE A 118 21.32 9.34 6.42
C PHE A 118 20.34 9.21 5.25
N ARG A 119 20.87 9.32 4.03
CA ARG A 119 20.12 9.22 2.80
C ARG A 119 20.41 7.90 2.09
N VAL A 120 19.39 7.29 1.54
CA VAL A 120 19.50 6.08 0.72
C VAL A 120 18.76 6.27 -0.60
N ARG A 121 19.23 5.59 -1.64
CA ARG A 121 18.41 5.30 -2.81
C ARG A 121 17.71 3.96 -2.59
N THR A 122 16.45 3.89 -2.95
CA THR A 122 15.64 2.68 -2.75
C THR A 122 15.12 2.14 -4.07
N LEU A 123 14.95 0.82 -4.13
CA LEU A 123 14.21 0.10 -5.15
C LEU A 123 13.23 -0.83 -4.45
N HIS A 124 11.98 -0.73 -4.80
CA HIS A 124 10.91 -1.57 -4.26
C HIS A 124 10.21 -2.29 -5.41
N VAL A 125 9.82 -3.54 -5.17
CA VAL A 125 8.92 -4.29 -6.04
C VAL A 125 7.65 -4.59 -5.26
N TYR A 126 6.52 -4.24 -5.85
CA TYR A 126 5.18 -4.53 -5.31
C TYR A 126 4.49 -5.54 -6.23
N VAL A 127 3.65 -6.40 -5.64
CA VAL A 127 2.76 -7.30 -6.36
C VAL A 127 1.32 -7.06 -5.93
N GLU A 128 0.40 -7.15 -6.90
CA GLU A 128 -1.04 -7.09 -6.64
C GLU A 128 -1.55 -8.51 -6.44
N ASN A 129 -2.10 -8.79 -5.25
CA ASN A 129 -2.67 -10.07 -4.88
C ASN A 129 -4.05 -9.85 -4.26
N GLY A 130 -5.09 -10.38 -4.90
CA GLY A 130 -6.46 -10.26 -4.41
C GLY A 130 -6.97 -8.82 -4.28
N GLY A 131 -6.52 -7.89 -5.14
CA GLY A 131 -6.90 -6.47 -5.10
C GLY A 131 -6.06 -5.63 -4.12
N GLN A 132 -5.03 -6.21 -3.51
CA GLN A 132 -4.12 -5.50 -2.59
C GLN A 132 -2.69 -5.51 -3.13
N TRP A 133 -2.07 -4.34 -3.18
CA TRP A 133 -0.64 -4.22 -3.44
C TRP A 133 0.16 -4.48 -2.17
N GLN A 134 1.21 -5.31 -2.29
CA GLN A 134 2.11 -5.64 -1.19
C GLN A 134 3.57 -5.56 -1.64
N LEU A 135 4.44 -5.09 -0.76
CA LEU A 135 5.89 -5.05 -0.97
C LEU A 135 6.46 -6.46 -0.89
N VAL A 136 7.05 -6.94 -1.99
CA VAL A 136 7.69 -8.28 -2.08
C VAL A 136 9.22 -8.18 -2.06
N ALA A 137 9.79 -7.06 -2.53
CA ALA A 137 11.23 -6.84 -2.44
C ALA A 137 11.55 -5.39 -2.13
N HIS A 138 12.52 -5.19 -1.25
CA HIS A 138 13.11 -3.90 -0.91
C HIS A 138 14.63 -4.00 -1.02
N GLU A 139 15.21 -3.03 -1.69
CA GLU A 139 16.65 -2.83 -1.74
C GLU A 139 16.97 -1.37 -1.43
N SER A 140 18.01 -1.14 -0.64
CA SER A 140 18.48 0.21 -0.39
C SER A 140 19.99 0.32 -0.48
N THR A 141 20.47 1.47 -0.96
CA THR A 141 21.89 1.77 -1.08
C THR A 141 22.18 3.14 -0.49
N ARG A 142 23.19 3.26 0.36
CA ARG A 142 23.59 4.57 0.90
C ARG A 142 24.01 5.49 -0.25
N VAL A 143 23.50 6.70 -0.22
CA VAL A 143 23.98 7.77 -1.09
C VAL A 143 25.20 8.38 -0.40
N GLY A 144 26.37 8.29 -1.07
CA GLY A 144 27.59 8.88 -0.59
C GLY A 144 27.49 10.41 -0.45
N LYS A 145 28.30 10.97 0.45
CA LYS A 145 28.54 12.40 0.52
C LYS A 145 29.35 12.84 -0.69
#